data_78c49a753bafc2e24d3e26eee79b2411
#
_entry.id   78c49a753bafc2e24d3e26eee79b2411
#
_cell.length_a   1.000
_cell.length_b   1.000
_cell.length_c   1.000
_cell.angle_alpha   90.00
_cell.angle_beta   90.00
_cell.angle_gamma   90.00
#
_symmetry.space_group_name_H-M   'P 1'
#
loop_
_entity.id
_entity.type
_entity.pdbx_description
1 polymer ?
#
loop_
_entity_poly.entity_id
_entity_poly.type
_entity_poly.pdbx_seq_one_letter_code
_entity_poly.pdbx_strand_id
1 'polypeptide(L)'
;MHIELIKEFQVFALTQNLSKAAKELHMTQSCLGKHMAELESETGLELINHDSKRVSLAPAGKYFTQETSTMIAIWEDCLKRCKEIQKQAQESLSIAIFLEGNPSNDILFQLGKDYRKERKGAEVTFSKLVGANPIESLNDGSFDVTVDLCFGDCSHYTNTLSESGISALKLQSSPLVIWFRNDNRIARNSDIQLEDLERIPIMTSVSSSYDYMRAATKSLFEEHGMTPFLKPVHFDIASPASFFLSDFDSRSVMLTSIGMVNNHCLSSREDICHQILDDERLRATSFALARADNEKALSFLQFSGARLQDYNCL
;
A
#
# COMPACT_ATOMS: atom_id res chain seq x y z
N MET A 1 -24.12 26.75 -11.51
CA MET A 1 -24.45 26.32 -12.91
C MET A 1 -24.42 24.79 -12.96
N HIS A 2 -25.54 24.20 -13.29
CA HIS A 2 -25.68 22.74 -13.41
C HIS A 2 -25.42 22.30 -14.85
N ILE A 3 -24.51 21.34 -15.06
CA ILE A 3 -24.15 20.83 -16.39
C ILE A 3 -25.38 20.27 -17.15
N GLU A 4 -26.36 19.78 -16.40
CA GLU A 4 -27.60 19.26 -16.99
C GLU A 4 -28.39 20.34 -17.71
N LEU A 5 -28.44 21.57 -17.19
CA LEU A 5 -29.09 22.70 -17.90
C LEU A 5 -28.42 22.99 -19.26
N ILE A 6 -27.09 22.84 -19.29
CA ILE A 6 -26.33 23.03 -20.55
C ILE A 6 -26.64 21.91 -21.55
N LYS A 7 -26.73 20.65 -21.06
CA LYS A 7 -27.11 19.52 -21.93
C LYS A 7 -28.52 19.67 -22.48
N GLU A 8 -29.47 20.08 -21.66
CA GLU A 8 -30.83 20.34 -22.07
C GLU A 8 -30.89 21.47 -23.08
N PHE A 9 -30.11 22.53 -22.88
CA PHE A 9 -29.98 23.63 -23.85
C PHE A 9 -29.39 23.15 -25.18
N GLN A 10 -28.44 22.23 -25.20
CA GLN A 10 -27.92 21.64 -26.44
C GLN A 10 -29.00 20.89 -27.22
N VAL A 11 -29.86 20.11 -26.55
CA VAL A 11 -30.99 19.42 -27.20
C VAL A 11 -32.00 20.44 -27.79
N PHE A 12 -32.27 21.51 -27.03
CA PHE A 12 -33.07 22.60 -27.51
C PHE A 12 -32.43 23.29 -28.75
N ALA A 13 -31.14 23.55 -28.70
CA ALA A 13 -30.40 24.21 -29.79
C ALA A 13 -30.45 23.42 -31.11
N LEU A 14 -30.42 22.09 -31.04
CA LEU A 14 -30.53 21.20 -32.19
C LEU A 14 -31.95 21.21 -32.81
N THR A 15 -32.97 21.24 -31.97
CA THR A 15 -34.36 21.14 -32.44
C THR A 15 -34.98 22.49 -32.72
N GLN A 16 -34.52 23.55 -32.07
CA GLN A 16 -35.10 24.91 -32.03
C GLN A 16 -36.63 24.91 -31.82
N ASN A 17 -37.08 23.92 -31.02
CA ASN A 17 -38.48 23.71 -30.70
C ASN A 17 -38.61 23.11 -29.31
N LEU A 18 -39.12 23.88 -28.34
CA LEU A 18 -39.25 23.48 -26.95
C LEU A 18 -40.10 22.23 -26.76
N SER A 19 -41.19 22.04 -27.52
CA SER A 19 -42.03 20.85 -27.40
C SER A 19 -41.28 19.59 -27.86
N LYS A 20 -40.52 19.71 -28.96
CA LYS A 20 -39.75 18.60 -29.52
C LYS A 20 -38.56 18.26 -28.61
N ALA A 21 -37.82 19.27 -28.17
CA ALA A 21 -36.72 19.08 -27.20
C ALA A 21 -37.19 18.44 -25.89
N ALA A 22 -38.29 18.93 -25.31
CA ALA A 22 -38.88 18.39 -24.12
C ALA A 22 -39.27 16.92 -24.27
N LYS A 23 -39.80 16.52 -25.40
CA LYS A 23 -40.12 15.12 -25.69
C LYS A 23 -38.87 14.25 -25.79
N GLU A 24 -37.80 14.72 -26.41
CA GLU A 24 -36.51 14.01 -26.48
C GLU A 24 -35.87 13.86 -25.09
N LEU A 25 -36.05 14.86 -24.23
CA LEU A 25 -35.55 14.87 -22.84
C LEU A 25 -36.51 14.19 -21.84
N HIS A 26 -37.59 13.59 -22.28
CA HIS A 26 -38.62 12.95 -21.44
C HIS A 26 -39.19 13.86 -20.33
N MET A 27 -39.34 15.16 -20.62
CA MET A 27 -39.89 16.14 -19.70
C MET A 27 -41.02 16.95 -20.33
N THR A 28 -41.71 17.79 -19.54
CA THR A 28 -42.74 18.67 -20.04
C THR A 28 -42.12 19.93 -20.66
N GLN A 29 -42.80 20.54 -21.67
CA GLN A 29 -42.37 21.79 -22.26
C GLN A 29 -42.23 22.92 -21.23
N SER A 30 -43.13 22.96 -20.22
CA SER A 30 -43.09 23.97 -19.18
C SER A 30 -41.87 23.79 -18.26
N CYS A 31 -41.45 22.52 -18.00
CA CYS A 31 -40.24 22.22 -17.21
C CYS A 31 -39.00 22.68 -17.98
N LEU A 32 -38.87 22.30 -19.26
CA LEU A 32 -37.75 22.71 -20.09
C LEU A 32 -37.67 24.24 -20.22
N GLY A 33 -38.83 24.92 -20.38
CA GLY A 33 -38.87 26.38 -20.43
C GLY A 33 -38.36 27.05 -19.17
N LYS A 34 -38.65 26.48 -17.97
CA LYS A 34 -38.12 26.97 -16.73
C LYS A 34 -36.58 26.76 -16.64
N HIS A 35 -36.09 25.60 -17.06
CA HIS A 35 -34.65 25.30 -17.06
C HIS A 35 -33.88 26.22 -18.02
N MET A 36 -34.48 26.57 -19.18
CA MET A 36 -33.87 27.52 -20.08
C MET A 36 -33.78 28.93 -19.45
N ALA A 37 -34.87 29.39 -18.81
CA ALA A 37 -34.86 30.67 -18.10
C ALA A 37 -33.88 30.66 -16.89
N GLU A 38 -33.73 29.55 -16.21
CA GLU A 38 -32.73 29.37 -15.13
C GLU A 38 -31.33 29.49 -15.69
N LEU A 39 -31.00 28.82 -16.81
CA LEU A 39 -29.71 28.91 -17.47
C LEU A 39 -29.36 30.35 -17.88
N GLU A 40 -30.31 31.06 -18.47
CA GLU A 40 -30.15 32.46 -18.84
C GLU A 40 -29.94 33.36 -17.60
N SER A 41 -30.69 33.10 -16.53
CA SER A 41 -30.53 33.83 -15.26
C SER A 41 -29.17 33.57 -14.61
N GLU A 42 -28.71 32.32 -14.58
CA GLU A 42 -27.40 31.96 -13.98
C GLU A 42 -26.22 32.53 -14.79
N THR A 43 -26.35 32.57 -16.11
CA THR A 43 -25.28 33.08 -16.99
C THR A 43 -25.34 34.60 -17.20
N GLY A 44 -26.49 35.21 -16.95
CA GLY A 44 -26.74 36.61 -17.27
C GLY A 44 -26.80 36.91 -18.78
N LEU A 45 -27.03 35.87 -19.60
CA LEU A 45 -27.03 35.98 -21.05
C LEU A 45 -28.41 35.72 -21.63
N GLU A 46 -28.75 36.45 -22.70
CA GLU A 46 -29.88 36.10 -23.56
C GLU A 46 -29.42 35.05 -24.57
N LEU A 47 -29.79 33.79 -24.34
CA LEU A 47 -29.41 32.64 -25.19
C LEU A 47 -30.53 32.31 -26.20
N ILE A 48 -31.77 32.69 -25.89
CA ILE A 48 -32.96 32.37 -26.65
C ILE A 48 -33.69 33.64 -27.03
N ASN A 49 -34.00 33.82 -28.29
CA ASN A 49 -34.88 34.89 -28.76
C ASN A 49 -36.34 34.55 -28.44
N HIS A 50 -36.97 35.36 -27.60
CA HIS A 50 -38.36 35.21 -27.23
C HIS A 50 -39.32 35.97 -28.15
N ASP A 51 -38.84 36.49 -29.32
CA ASP A 51 -39.66 37.26 -30.25
C ASP A 51 -40.65 36.40 -31.06
N SER A 52 -41.83 36.55 -30.64
CA SER A 52 -43.18 36.52 -31.23
C SER A 52 -43.73 35.30 -31.96
N LYS A 53 -43.09 34.51 -32.74
CA LYS A 53 -43.74 33.38 -33.45
C LYS A 53 -42.93 32.11 -33.56
N ARG A 54 -41.64 32.18 -33.31
CA ARG A 54 -40.74 31.01 -33.29
C ARG A 54 -39.63 31.27 -32.26
N VAL A 55 -39.48 30.36 -31.33
CA VAL A 55 -38.32 30.31 -30.43
C VAL A 55 -37.11 29.96 -31.26
N SER A 56 -36.06 30.80 -31.21
CA SER A 56 -34.80 30.57 -31.93
C SER A 56 -33.60 30.94 -31.04
N LEU A 57 -32.41 30.50 -31.43
CA LEU A 57 -31.20 30.90 -30.72
C LEU A 57 -30.84 32.36 -30.94
N ALA A 58 -30.55 33.08 -29.87
CA ALA A 58 -29.91 34.38 -29.93
C ALA A 58 -28.45 34.25 -30.45
N PRO A 59 -27.80 35.34 -30.90
CA PRO A 59 -26.40 35.30 -31.31
C PRO A 59 -25.48 34.70 -30.23
N ALA A 60 -25.66 35.10 -28.96
CA ALA A 60 -24.95 34.53 -27.84
C ALA A 60 -25.24 33.05 -27.63
N GLY A 61 -26.50 32.61 -27.81
CA GLY A 61 -26.90 31.21 -27.74
C GLY A 61 -26.25 30.31 -28.78
N LYS A 62 -26.06 30.84 -30.03
CA LYS A 62 -25.34 30.09 -31.05
C LYS A 62 -23.89 29.85 -30.69
N TYR A 63 -23.18 30.85 -30.22
CA TYR A 63 -21.81 30.74 -29.77
C TYR A 63 -21.72 29.82 -28.52
N PHE A 64 -22.60 30.02 -27.53
CA PHE A 64 -22.70 29.20 -26.32
C PHE A 64 -22.92 27.72 -26.67
N THR A 65 -23.77 27.38 -27.62
CA THR A 65 -23.98 26.01 -28.12
C THR A 65 -22.68 25.40 -28.65
N GLN A 66 -21.92 26.15 -29.43
CA GLN A 66 -20.69 25.67 -30.05
C GLN A 66 -19.64 25.35 -29.02
N GLU A 67 -19.37 26.25 -28.08
CA GLU A 67 -18.34 26.06 -27.05
C GLU A 67 -18.73 25.02 -25.99
N THR A 68 -20.00 25.03 -25.58
CA THR A 68 -20.46 24.08 -24.56
C THR A 68 -20.55 22.64 -25.05
N SER A 69 -20.68 22.42 -26.36
CA SER A 69 -20.61 21.05 -26.92
C SER A 69 -19.23 20.40 -26.64
N THR A 70 -18.16 21.17 -26.83
CA THR A 70 -16.79 20.72 -26.52
C THR A 70 -16.60 20.49 -25.00
N MET A 71 -17.14 21.40 -24.19
CA MET A 71 -17.07 21.27 -22.73
C MET A 71 -17.79 20.00 -22.23
N ILE A 72 -18.98 19.69 -22.75
CA ILE A 72 -19.72 18.48 -22.42
C ILE A 72 -18.91 17.22 -22.80
N ALA A 73 -18.34 17.21 -24.03
CA ALA A 73 -17.53 16.06 -24.48
C ALA A 73 -16.30 15.83 -23.58
N ILE A 74 -15.60 16.90 -23.17
CA ILE A 74 -14.48 16.81 -22.23
C ILE A 74 -14.94 16.29 -20.87
N TRP A 75 -16.08 16.76 -20.37
CA TRP A 75 -16.65 16.32 -19.09
C TRP A 75 -17.00 14.83 -19.12
N GLU A 76 -17.65 14.36 -20.18
CA GLU A 76 -18.04 12.96 -20.33
C GLU A 76 -16.82 12.03 -20.46
N ASP A 77 -15.80 12.44 -21.23
CA ASP A 77 -14.53 11.69 -21.30
C ASP A 77 -13.82 11.65 -19.94
N CYS A 78 -13.79 12.75 -19.20
CA CYS A 78 -13.24 12.81 -17.85
C CYS A 78 -13.95 11.82 -16.92
N LEU A 79 -15.28 11.83 -16.88
CA LEU A 79 -16.06 10.90 -16.05
C LEU A 79 -15.82 9.44 -16.43
N LYS A 80 -15.74 9.16 -17.75
CA LYS A 80 -15.45 7.82 -18.25
C LYS A 80 -14.09 7.35 -17.76
N ARG A 81 -13.05 8.18 -17.91
CA ARG A 81 -11.68 7.86 -17.44
C ARG A 81 -11.62 7.68 -15.92
N CYS A 82 -12.29 8.54 -15.17
CA CYS A 82 -12.36 8.37 -13.70
C CYS A 82 -12.99 7.03 -13.31
N LYS A 83 -14.06 6.60 -13.99
CA LYS A 83 -14.69 5.30 -13.75
C LYS A 83 -13.76 4.13 -14.13
N GLU A 84 -13.01 4.25 -15.23
CA GLU A 84 -12.02 3.25 -15.64
C GLU A 84 -10.89 3.14 -14.59
N ILE A 85 -10.35 4.28 -14.12
CA ILE A 85 -9.34 4.32 -13.05
C ILE A 85 -9.87 3.72 -11.75
N GLN A 86 -11.10 4.06 -11.37
CA GLN A 86 -11.74 3.51 -10.18
C GLN A 86 -11.92 1.98 -10.26
N LYS A 87 -12.33 1.49 -11.44
CA LYS A 87 -12.44 0.05 -11.69
C LYS A 87 -11.09 -0.65 -11.62
N GLN A 88 -10.05 -0.09 -12.25
CA GLN A 88 -8.68 -0.63 -12.19
C GLN A 88 -8.15 -0.66 -10.75
N ALA A 89 -8.38 0.40 -9.96
CA ALA A 89 -7.99 0.44 -8.56
C ALA A 89 -8.70 -0.64 -7.70
N GLN A 90 -9.96 -0.95 -8.01
CA GLN A 90 -10.69 -2.03 -7.34
C GLN A 90 -10.18 -3.43 -7.73
N GLU A 91 -9.67 -3.60 -8.95
CA GLU A 91 -9.13 -4.87 -9.46
C GLU A 91 -7.64 -5.05 -9.15
N SER A 92 -6.92 -3.98 -8.80
CA SER A 92 -5.50 -4.00 -8.42
C SER A 92 -5.32 -4.46 -6.98
N LEU A 93 -4.33 -5.36 -6.76
CA LEU A 93 -3.88 -5.79 -5.45
C LEU A 93 -2.61 -5.03 -5.06
N SER A 94 -2.67 -4.24 -4.01
CA SER A 94 -1.53 -3.49 -3.48
C SER A 94 -0.83 -4.29 -2.38
N ILE A 95 0.46 -4.58 -2.56
CA ILE A 95 1.26 -5.36 -1.61
C ILE A 95 2.40 -4.51 -1.08
N ALA A 96 2.45 -4.33 0.24
CA ALA A 96 3.62 -3.78 0.90
C ALA A 96 4.71 -4.85 1.01
N ILE A 97 5.97 -4.43 0.82
CA ILE A 97 7.14 -5.27 0.99
C ILE A 97 8.07 -4.67 2.03
N PHE A 98 8.92 -5.49 2.62
CA PHE A 98 9.97 -5.02 3.52
C PHE A 98 10.94 -4.07 2.81
N LEU A 99 11.63 -3.27 3.58
CA LEU A 99 12.80 -2.56 3.11
C LEU A 99 13.84 -3.56 2.56
N GLU A 100 14.85 -3.07 1.87
CA GLU A 100 15.83 -3.88 1.14
C GLU A 100 16.45 -5.02 1.98
N GLY A 101 16.76 -6.14 1.31
CA GLY A 101 17.51 -7.26 1.88
C GLY A 101 16.69 -8.33 2.58
N ASN A 102 15.36 -8.26 2.61
CA ASN A 102 14.56 -9.35 3.16
C ASN A 102 14.21 -10.38 2.05
N PRO A 103 14.61 -11.66 2.20
CA PRO A 103 14.35 -12.71 1.18
C PRO A 103 12.86 -12.95 0.92
N SER A 104 11.99 -12.61 1.87
CA SER A 104 10.53 -12.72 1.67
C SER A 104 10.00 -11.82 0.58
N ASN A 105 10.71 -10.75 0.21
CA ASN A 105 10.35 -9.90 -0.91
C ASN A 105 10.41 -10.68 -2.23
N ASP A 106 11.45 -11.50 -2.42
CA ASP A 106 11.62 -12.32 -3.64
C ASP A 106 10.50 -13.35 -3.75
N ILE A 107 10.13 -13.98 -2.61
CA ILE A 107 8.99 -14.90 -2.54
C ILE A 107 7.71 -14.18 -2.95
N LEU A 108 7.44 -13.00 -2.40
CA LEU A 108 6.24 -12.23 -2.72
C LEU A 108 6.20 -11.77 -4.19
N PHE A 109 7.35 -11.35 -4.75
CA PHE A 109 7.43 -10.98 -6.17
C PHE A 109 7.10 -12.15 -7.09
N GLN A 110 7.61 -13.36 -6.79
CA GLN A 110 7.30 -14.55 -7.57
C GLN A 110 5.82 -14.95 -7.43
N LEU A 111 5.30 -14.97 -6.21
CA LEU A 111 3.88 -15.25 -5.94
C LEU A 111 2.96 -14.25 -6.67
N GLY A 112 3.28 -12.94 -6.63
CA GLY A 112 2.52 -11.93 -7.34
C GLY A 112 2.60 -12.06 -8.86
N LYS A 113 3.74 -12.47 -9.39
CA LYS A 113 3.91 -12.76 -10.82
C LYS A 113 3.05 -13.95 -11.26
N ASP A 114 3.01 -15.01 -10.46
CA ASP A 114 2.24 -16.21 -10.80
C ASP A 114 0.73 -15.99 -10.57
N TYR A 115 0.35 -15.21 -9.56
CA TYR A 115 -1.03 -14.79 -9.37
C TYR A 115 -1.57 -14.04 -10.57
N ARG A 116 -0.78 -13.10 -11.14
CA ARG A 116 -1.15 -12.37 -12.37
C ARG A 116 -1.30 -13.30 -13.60
N LYS A 117 -0.45 -14.33 -13.71
CA LYS A 117 -0.53 -15.29 -14.83
C LYS A 117 -1.81 -16.12 -14.81
N GLU A 118 -2.24 -16.55 -13.62
CA GLU A 118 -3.41 -17.41 -13.46
C GLU A 118 -4.72 -16.63 -13.48
N ARG A 119 -4.71 -15.42 -12.95
CA ARG A 119 -5.88 -14.54 -12.94
C ARG A 119 -5.75 -13.47 -14.00
N LYS A 120 -6.28 -13.76 -15.19
CA LYS A 120 -6.34 -12.79 -16.30
C LYS A 120 -7.04 -11.51 -15.86
N GLY A 121 -6.31 -10.39 -15.90
CA GLY A 121 -6.82 -9.07 -15.52
C GLY A 121 -6.48 -8.63 -14.10
N ALA A 122 -5.91 -9.51 -13.25
CA ALA A 122 -5.42 -9.09 -11.94
C ALA A 122 -4.14 -8.26 -12.09
N GLU A 123 -4.16 -7.04 -11.57
CA GLU A 123 -2.96 -6.23 -11.39
C GLU A 123 -2.42 -6.42 -9.97
N VAL A 124 -1.11 -6.54 -9.83
CA VAL A 124 -0.42 -6.61 -8.54
C VAL A 124 0.66 -5.55 -8.52
N THR A 125 0.58 -4.66 -7.56
CA THR A 125 1.56 -3.59 -7.35
C THR A 125 2.32 -3.84 -6.06
N PHE A 126 3.61 -3.49 -6.06
CA PHE A 126 4.47 -3.62 -4.89
C PHE A 126 5.04 -2.27 -4.51
N SER A 127 4.97 -1.94 -3.23
CA SER A 127 5.57 -0.73 -2.68
C SER A 127 6.23 -1.01 -1.34
N LYS A 128 7.30 -0.29 -1.03
CA LYS A 128 7.98 -0.43 0.26
C LYS A 128 7.10 0.13 1.37
N LEU A 129 7.01 -0.58 2.49
CA LEU A 129 6.38 -0.09 3.71
C LEU A 129 7.36 0.87 4.40
N VAL A 130 7.16 2.16 4.22
CA VAL A 130 8.04 3.21 4.77
C VAL A 130 7.28 4.03 5.79
N GLY A 131 7.80 4.07 7.03
CA GLY A 131 7.28 4.94 8.07
C GLY A 131 5.86 4.64 8.56
N ALA A 132 5.35 3.43 8.28
CA ALA A 132 4.00 3.03 8.64
C ALA A 132 3.99 1.67 9.36
N ASN A 133 3.02 1.49 10.25
CA ASN A 133 2.75 0.22 10.88
C ASN A 133 2.01 -0.71 9.89
N PRO A 134 2.40 -2.00 9.74
CA PRO A 134 1.74 -2.94 8.84
C PRO A 134 0.23 -3.04 9.05
N ILE A 135 -0.22 -3.13 10.31
CA ILE A 135 -1.63 -3.28 10.66
C ILE A 135 -2.41 -1.98 10.39
N GLU A 136 -1.83 -0.82 10.72
CA GLU A 136 -2.44 0.48 10.42
C GLU A 136 -2.63 0.65 8.92
N SER A 137 -1.63 0.27 8.11
CA SER A 137 -1.68 0.35 6.64
C SER A 137 -2.71 -0.57 6.00
N LEU A 138 -3.07 -1.68 6.66
CA LEU A 138 -4.21 -2.51 6.28
C LEU A 138 -5.54 -1.86 6.65
N ASN A 139 -5.62 -1.25 7.84
CA ASN A 139 -6.85 -0.67 8.37
C ASN A 139 -7.26 0.62 7.66
N ASP A 140 -6.30 1.43 7.23
CA ASP A 140 -6.55 2.66 6.46
C ASP A 140 -6.71 2.42 4.95
N GLY A 141 -6.49 1.17 4.49
CA GLY A 141 -6.64 0.77 3.10
C GLY A 141 -5.49 1.21 2.19
N SER A 142 -4.36 1.65 2.74
CA SER A 142 -3.16 2.00 1.97
C SER A 142 -2.60 0.79 1.23
N PHE A 143 -2.75 -0.41 1.81
CA PHE A 143 -2.37 -1.68 1.22
C PHE A 143 -3.45 -2.74 1.44
N ASP A 144 -3.56 -3.67 0.48
CA ASP A 144 -4.40 -4.86 0.60
C ASP A 144 -3.67 -5.99 1.36
N VAL A 145 -2.37 -6.08 1.14
CA VAL A 145 -1.47 -7.04 1.80
C VAL A 145 -0.26 -6.28 2.32
N THR A 146 0.10 -6.53 3.56
CA THR A 146 1.33 -6.01 4.17
C THR A 146 2.24 -7.15 4.61
N VAL A 147 3.46 -6.80 4.99
CA VAL A 147 4.43 -7.75 5.54
C VAL A 147 4.77 -7.37 6.97
N ASP A 148 4.95 -8.38 7.80
CA ASP A 148 5.44 -8.20 9.17
C ASP A 148 6.41 -9.30 9.58
N LEU A 149 7.11 -9.09 10.68
CA LEU A 149 8.18 -9.94 11.16
C LEU A 149 7.96 -10.27 12.64
N CYS A 150 8.01 -11.55 12.95
CA CYS A 150 7.98 -12.06 14.31
C CYS A 150 9.28 -12.79 14.61
N PHE A 151 9.81 -12.63 15.81
CA PHE A 151 10.95 -13.39 16.31
C PHE A 151 10.48 -14.39 17.36
N GLY A 152 11.10 -15.57 17.37
CA GLY A 152 10.79 -16.64 18.31
C GLY A 152 9.53 -17.42 17.97
N ASP A 153 8.76 -17.79 18.99
CA ASP A 153 7.47 -18.47 18.84
C ASP A 153 6.37 -17.46 18.46
N CYS A 154 5.90 -17.58 17.25
CA CYS A 154 4.90 -16.65 16.70
C CYS A 154 3.44 -17.03 17.03
N SER A 155 3.19 -18.02 17.89
CA SER A 155 1.84 -18.50 18.18
C SER A 155 0.96 -17.41 18.81
N HIS A 156 1.49 -16.70 19.80
CA HIS A 156 0.78 -15.57 20.42
C HIS A 156 0.51 -14.46 19.43
N TYR A 157 1.51 -14.10 18.61
CA TYR A 157 1.40 -13.08 17.58
C TYR A 157 0.29 -13.38 16.57
N THR A 158 0.27 -14.61 16.02
CA THR A 158 -0.75 -15.01 15.02
C THR A 158 -2.16 -15.09 15.62
N ASN A 159 -2.29 -15.47 16.90
CA ASN A 159 -3.56 -15.47 17.62
C ASN A 159 -4.09 -14.04 17.78
N THR A 160 -3.25 -13.09 18.21
CA THR A 160 -3.61 -11.67 18.36
C THR A 160 -4.05 -11.06 17.01
N LEU A 161 -3.36 -11.39 15.92
CA LEU A 161 -3.75 -10.95 14.57
C LEU A 161 -5.14 -11.48 14.21
N SER A 162 -5.38 -12.78 14.44
CA SER A 162 -6.68 -13.42 14.15
C SER A 162 -7.82 -12.79 14.94
N GLU A 163 -7.61 -12.51 16.22
CA GLU A 163 -8.58 -11.83 17.08
C GLU A 163 -8.88 -10.40 16.61
N SER A 164 -7.89 -9.77 15.97
CA SER A 164 -8.02 -8.42 15.38
C SER A 164 -8.59 -8.44 13.95
N GLY A 165 -9.06 -9.59 13.45
CA GLY A 165 -9.60 -9.70 12.10
C GLY A 165 -8.56 -9.64 10.99
N ILE A 166 -7.32 -10.04 11.27
CA ILE A 166 -6.22 -10.09 10.31
C ILE A 166 -5.81 -11.54 10.07
N SER A 167 -5.80 -11.91 8.80
CA SER A 167 -5.29 -13.20 8.32
C SER A 167 -3.79 -13.09 8.07
N ALA A 168 -3.02 -14.06 8.56
CA ALA A 168 -1.58 -14.14 8.40
C ALA A 168 -1.18 -15.39 7.62
N LEU A 169 -0.34 -15.22 6.62
CA LEU A 169 0.31 -16.30 5.88
C LEU A 169 1.81 -16.28 6.20
N LYS A 170 2.31 -17.34 6.82
CA LYS A 170 3.75 -17.52 7.03
C LYS A 170 4.44 -17.67 5.68
N LEU A 171 5.38 -16.78 5.38
CA LEU A 171 6.17 -16.82 4.15
C LEU A 171 7.40 -17.70 4.32
N GLN A 172 8.21 -17.40 5.32
CA GLN A 172 9.40 -18.19 5.64
C GLN A 172 9.79 -18.02 7.11
N SER A 173 10.63 -18.94 7.61
CA SER A 173 11.27 -18.86 8.92
C SER A 173 12.73 -19.25 8.78
N SER A 174 13.61 -18.45 9.34
CA SER A 174 15.06 -18.66 9.28
C SER A 174 15.73 -18.31 10.60
N PRO A 175 16.93 -18.83 10.87
CA PRO A 175 17.70 -18.38 12.04
C PRO A 175 17.92 -16.88 12.04
N LEU A 176 17.99 -16.28 13.22
CA LEU A 176 18.50 -14.93 13.39
C LEU A 176 20.01 -14.91 13.17
N VAL A 177 20.50 -13.76 12.75
CA VAL A 177 21.92 -13.48 12.59
C VAL A 177 22.28 -12.32 13.49
N ILE A 178 23.34 -12.50 14.26
CA ILE A 178 23.91 -11.45 15.09
C ILE A 178 25.13 -10.84 14.41
N TRP A 179 25.17 -9.51 14.34
CA TRP A 179 26.30 -8.74 13.83
C TRP A 179 26.96 -7.98 14.96
N PHE A 180 28.28 -7.96 14.99
CA PHE A 180 29.08 -7.31 16.02
C PHE A 180 30.46 -6.93 15.49
N ARG A 181 31.13 -6.03 16.19
CA ARG A 181 32.54 -5.69 15.86
C ARG A 181 33.47 -6.86 16.14
N ASN A 182 34.54 -6.95 15.35
CA ASN A 182 35.58 -8.00 15.48
C ASN A 182 36.22 -8.07 16.86
N ASP A 183 36.25 -6.95 17.60
CA ASP A 183 36.77 -6.85 18.96
C ASP A 183 35.71 -7.02 20.07
N ASN A 184 34.46 -7.34 19.72
CA ASN A 184 33.40 -7.59 20.68
C ASN A 184 33.69 -8.89 21.47
N ARG A 185 33.40 -8.88 22.75
CA ARG A 185 33.60 -10.07 23.61
C ARG A 185 32.73 -11.25 23.16
N ILE A 186 31.57 -11.02 22.63
CA ILE A 186 30.65 -12.06 22.15
C ILE A 186 31.27 -12.90 21.02
N ALA A 187 32.20 -12.33 20.24
CA ALA A 187 32.93 -13.06 19.21
C ALA A 187 33.66 -14.30 19.66
N ARG A 188 33.89 -14.44 20.99
CA ARG A 188 34.55 -15.60 21.60
C ARG A 188 33.58 -16.74 21.92
N ASN A 189 32.28 -16.47 21.91
CA ASN A 189 31.24 -17.46 22.14
C ASN A 189 30.79 -18.03 20.79
N SER A 190 31.06 -19.31 20.54
CA SER A 190 30.62 -19.98 19.31
C SER A 190 29.20 -20.51 19.39
N ASP A 191 28.59 -20.52 20.59
CA ASP A 191 27.24 -21.03 20.85
C ASP A 191 26.47 -19.97 21.64
N ILE A 192 26.00 -18.93 20.93
CA ILE A 192 25.28 -17.80 21.51
C ILE A 192 23.82 -18.19 21.71
N GLN A 193 23.37 -18.15 22.96
CA GLN A 193 22.00 -18.41 23.38
C GLN A 193 21.23 -17.10 23.65
N LEU A 194 19.92 -17.17 23.74
CA LEU A 194 19.06 -16.00 23.99
C LEU A 194 19.46 -15.26 25.29
N GLU A 195 19.82 -16.01 26.34
CA GLU A 195 20.22 -15.49 27.65
C GLU A 195 21.52 -14.64 27.60
N ASP A 196 22.42 -14.97 26.66
CA ASP A 196 23.65 -14.21 26.45
C ASP A 196 23.38 -12.79 25.94
N LEU A 197 22.25 -12.61 25.27
CA LEU A 197 21.85 -11.34 24.64
C LEU A 197 21.14 -10.37 25.60
N GLU A 198 20.64 -10.84 26.76
CA GLU A 198 19.83 -10.01 27.67
C GLU A 198 20.57 -8.74 28.15
N ARG A 199 21.89 -8.84 28.38
CA ARG A 199 22.71 -7.74 28.89
C ARG A 199 23.52 -7.00 27.84
N ILE A 200 23.37 -7.39 26.58
CA ILE A 200 24.10 -6.80 25.47
C ILE A 200 23.23 -5.73 24.84
N PRO A 201 23.76 -4.50 24.61
CA PRO A 201 23.00 -3.48 23.89
C PRO A 201 22.69 -3.93 22.45
N ILE A 202 21.42 -4.10 22.14
CA ILE A 202 20.95 -4.46 20.78
C ILE A 202 20.64 -3.18 20.04
N MET A 203 21.38 -2.89 18.99
CA MET A 203 21.21 -1.73 18.15
C MET A 203 19.85 -1.79 17.41
N THR A 204 19.06 -0.75 17.54
CA THR A 204 17.79 -0.62 16.87
C THR A 204 17.67 0.76 16.22
N SER A 205 16.99 0.83 15.09
CA SER A 205 16.70 2.12 14.44
C SER A 205 15.66 2.92 15.23
N VAL A 206 15.79 4.24 15.26
CA VAL A 206 14.76 5.15 15.78
C VAL A 206 13.67 5.46 14.74
N SER A 207 13.90 5.12 13.48
CA SER A 207 12.92 5.33 12.41
C SER A 207 11.72 4.41 12.57
N SER A 208 10.51 4.97 12.34
CA SER A 208 9.27 4.20 12.29
C SER A 208 9.28 3.10 11.23
N SER A 209 10.09 3.26 10.18
CA SER A 209 10.29 2.21 9.16
C SER A 209 10.84 0.89 9.69
N TYR A 210 11.39 0.88 10.90
CA TYR A 210 11.95 -0.32 11.56
C TYR A 210 11.23 -0.66 12.88
N ASP A 211 10.05 -0.07 13.13
CA ASP A 211 9.27 -0.36 14.35
C ASP A 211 8.95 -1.84 14.48
N TYR A 212 8.67 -2.51 13.36
CA TYR A 212 8.43 -3.95 13.32
C TYR A 212 9.62 -4.76 13.88
N MET A 213 10.86 -4.38 13.58
CA MET A 213 12.05 -5.06 14.11
C MET A 213 12.21 -4.82 15.62
N ARG A 214 11.94 -3.58 16.09
CA ARG A 214 11.99 -3.27 17.53
C ARG A 214 10.91 -4.05 18.27
N ALA A 215 9.69 -4.10 17.75
CA ALA A 215 8.59 -4.84 18.33
C ALA A 215 8.91 -6.35 18.39
N ALA A 216 9.38 -6.94 17.28
CA ALA A 216 9.77 -8.35 17.23
C ALA A 216 10.89 -8.69 18.21
N THR A 217 11.93 -7.82 18.31
CA THR A 217 13.02 -8.02 19.28
C THR A 217 12.50 -7.96 20.71
N LYS A 218 11.63 -6.99 21.02
CA LYS A 218 11.07 -6.82 22.35
C LYS A 218 10.19 -8.02 22.73
N SER A 219 9.30 -8.45 21.85
CA SER A 219 8.42 -9.61 22.06
C SER A 219 9.21 -10.88 22.35
N LEU A 220 10.25 -11.16 21.55
CA LEU A 220 11.12 -12.33 21.76
C LEU A 220 11.66 -12.43 23.18
N PHE A 221 12.13 -11.34 23.75
CA PHE A 221 12.68 -11.34 25.11
C PHE A 221 11.58 -11.43 26.18
N GLU A 222 10.50 -10.66 26.01
CA GLU A 222 9.37 -10.63 26.95
C GLU A 222 8.68 -12.00 27.07
N GLU A 223 8.54 -12.75 25.99
CA GLU A 223 8.00 -14.12 25.97
C GLU A 223 8.83 -15.10 26.81
N HIS A 224 10.10 -14.79 27.03
CA HIS A 224 11.01 -15.60 27.88
C HIS A 224 11.27 -14.96 29.25
N GLY A 225 10.45 -13.96 29.64
CA GLY A 225 10.60 -13.29 30.95
C GLY A 225 11.82 -12.39 31.07
N MET A 226 12.41 -12.00 29.93
CA MET A 226 13.60 -11.15 29.86
C MET A 226 13.25 -9.76 29.31
N THR A 227 14.14 -8.79 29.56
CA THR A 227 14.00 -7.42 29.02
C THR A 227 15.22 -7.09 28.17
N PRO A 228 15.05 -6.85 26.85
CA PRO A 228 16.17 -6.53 25.99
C PRO A 228 16.73 -5.14 26.30
N PHE A 229 18.04 -4.98 26.21
CA PHE A 229 18.65 -3.66 26.25
C PHE A 229 18.69 -3.07 24.82
N LEU A 230 17.59 -2.41 24.39
CA LEU A 230 17.51 -1.78 23.10
C LEU A 230 18.31 -0.48 23.09
N LYS A 231 19.29 -0.37 22.19
CA LYS A 231 20.12 0.81 21.99
C LYS A 231 19.67 1.53 20.71
N PRO A 232 18.99 2.69 20.83
CA PRO A 232 18.56 3.45 19.68
C PRO A 232 19.75 4.04 18.92
N VAL A 233 19.72 3.92 17.59
CA VAL A 233 20.71 4.49 16.68
C VAL A 233 20.03 5.45 15.74
N HIS A 234 20.56 6.67 15.69
CA HIS A 234 20.12 7.71 14.73
C HIS A 234 20.89 7.57 13.43
N PHE A 235 20.20 7.68 12.31
CA PHE A 235 20.80 7.68 10.98
C PHE A 235 19.99 8.59 10.05
N ASP A 236 20.49 8.86 8.87
CA ASP A 236 19.83 9.69 7.88
C ASP A 236 18.56 9.00 7.35
N ILE A 237 17.42 9.63 7.57
CA ILE A 237 16.09 9.13 7.16
C ILE A 237 15.98 9.01 5.63
N ALA A 238 16.77 9.77 4.89
CA ALA A 238 16.75 9.76 3.42
C ALA A 238 17.20 8.41 2.82
N SER A 239 17.94 7.60 3.59
CA SER A 239 18.37 6.26 3.17
C SER A 239 18.19 5.27 4.31
N PRO A 240 17.12 4.46 4.30
CA PRO A 240 16.94 3.39 5.29
C PRO A 240 18.13 2.44 5.40
N ALA A 241 18.89 2.23 4.31
CA ALA A 241 20.11 1.44 4.31
C ALA A 241 21.21 2.02 5.20
N SER A 242 21.17 3.33 5.52
CA SER A 242 22.15 3.97 6.38
C SER A 242 22.17 3.43 7.81
N PHE A 243 21.06 2.80 8.27
CA PHE A 243 21.05 2.07 9.53
C PHE A 243 22.11 0.96 9.57
N PHE A 244 22.29 0.22 8.50
CA PHE A 244 23.28 -0.86 8.39
C PHE A 244 24.72 -0.34 8.22
N LEU A 245 24.87 0.96 7.91
CA LEU A 245 26.15 1.63 7.86
C LEU A 245 26.54 2.32 9.19
N SER A 246 25.66 2.27 10.19
CA SER A 246 25.93 2.89 11.51
C SER A 246 27.16 2.30 12.17
N ASP A 247 27.83 3.12 12.99
CA ASP A 247 28.98 2.68 13.76
C ASP A 247 28.60 1.69 14.85
N PHE A 248 29.21 0.52 14.84
CA PHE A 248 29.15 -0.43 15.93
C PHE A 248 30.16 -0.08 16.99
N ASP A 249 29.76 -0.02 18.24
CA ASP A 249 30.72 -0.03 19.34
C ASP A 249 31.10 -1.49 19.71
N SER A 250 32.17 -1.61 20.49
CA SER A 250 32.72 -2.93 20.89
C SER A 250 31.83 -3.73 21.84
N ARG A 251 30.66 -3.23 22.24
CA ARG A 251 29.75 -3.89 23.19
C ARG A 251 28.37 -4.16 22.60
N SER A 252 28.01 -3.43 21.57
CA SER A 252 26.69 -3.53 20.95
C SER A 252 26.65 -4.59 19.86
N VAL A 253 25.45 -5.12 19.64
CA VAL A 253 25.15 -6.08 18.56
C VAL A 253 23.94 -5.62 17.76
N MET A 254 23.75 -6.16 16.56
CA MET A 254 22.55 -6.00 15.75
C MET A 254 22.00 -7.37 15.41
N LEU A 255 20.69 -7.55 15.54
CA LEU A 255 19.98 -8.76 15.12
C LEU A 255 19.33 -8.53 13.75
N THR A 256 19.46 -9.50 12.86
CA THR A 256 18.83 -9.49 11.54
C THR A 256 18.36 -10.88 11.14
N SER A 257 17.57 -10.97 10.06
CA SER A 257 17.30 -12.25 9.40
C SER A 257 18.50 -12.71 8.56
N ILE A 258 18.55 -14.00 8.23
CA ILE A 258 19.65 -14.61 7.46
C ILE A 258 19.85 -13.95 6.08
N GLY A 259 18.80 -13.42 5.47
CA GLY A 259 18.90 -12.73 4.18
C GLY A 259 19.81 -11.50 4.20
N MET A 260 20.07 -10.94 5.39
CA MET A 260 20.95 -9.80 5.55
C MET A 260 22.45 -10.17 5.48
N VAL A 261 22.80 -11.44 5.53
CA VAL A 261 24.21 -11.89 5.42
C VAL A 261 24.84 -11.47 4.09
N ASN A 262 24.04 -11.47 3.02
CA ASN A 262 24.48 -11.04 1.68
C ASN A 262 24.16 -9.57 1.40
N ASN A 263 23.64 -8.81 2.37
CA ASN A 263 23.36 -7.39 2.19
C ASN A 263 24.68 -6.61 2.06
N HIS A 264 24.84 -5.89 0.94
CA HIS A 264 26.08 -5.19 0.63
C HIS A 264 26.51 -4.20 1.72
N CYS A 265 25.57 -3.50 2.37
CA CYS A 265 25.89 -2.52 3.42
C CYS A 265 26.51 -3.18 4.67
N LEU A 266 26.26 -4.45 4.93
CA LEU A 266 26.83 -5.19 6.05
C LEU A 266 28.02 -6.04 5.61
N SER A 267 27.86 -6.81 4.52
CA SER A 267 28.86 -7.79 4.06
C SER A 267 30.15 -7.14 3.51
N SER A 268 30.11 -5.88 3.07
CA SER A 268 31.31 -5.15 2.62
C SER A 268 32.12 -4.54 3.75
N ARG A 269 31.68 -4.64 5.00
CA ARG A 269 32.36 -4.02 6.13
C ARG A 269 33.45 -4.97 6.70
N GLU A 270 34.65 -4.43 6.86
CA GLU A 270 35.79 -5.17 7.44
C GLU A 270 35.87 -5.05 8.97
N ASP A 271 35.14 -4.10 9.57
CA ASP A 271 35.14 -3.82 11.00
C ASP A 271 34.18 -4.71 11.81
N ILE A 272 33.26 -5.40 11.15
CA ILE A 272 32.24 -6.26 11.76
C ILE A 272 32.31 -7.69 11.23
N CYS A 273 31.80 -8.60 12.01
CA CYS A 273 31.54 -9.98 11.60
C CYS A 273 30.13 -10.38 12.04
N HIS A 274 29.70 -11.55 11.60
CA HIS A 274 28.40 -12.09 11.96
C HIS A 274 28.49 -13.55 12.36
N GLN A 275 27.45 -13.98 13.08
CA GLN A 275 27.23 -15.38 13.43
C GLN A 275 25.76 -15.72 13.26
N ILE A 276 25.48 -16.87 12.65
CA ILE A 276 24.13 -17.43 12.58
C ILE A 276 23.85 -18.07 13.94
N LEU A 277 22.69 -17.75 14.53
CA LEU A 277 22.32 -18.24 15.84
C LEU A 277 21.63 -19.61 15.72
N ASP A 278 22.15 -20.62 16.41
CA ASP A 278 21.66 -22.02 16.37
C ASP A 278 20.70 -22.35 17.53
N ASP A 279 20.12 -21.34 18.16
CA ASP A 279 19.06 -21.50 19.15
C ASP A 279 17.70 -21.49 18.43
N GLU A 280 16.91 -22.55 18.60
CA GLU A 280 15.59 -22.67 17.95
C GLU A 280 14.62 -21.54 18.32
N ARG A 281 14.81 -20.88 19.47
CA ARG A 281 14.07 -19.69 19.90
C ARG A 281 14.47 -18.45 19.10
N LEU A 282 15.68 -18.44 18.53
CA LEU A 282 16.26 -17.29 17.81
C LEU A 282 15.97 -17.37 16.30
N ARG A 283 14.71 -17.37 15.96
CA ARG A 283 14.26 -17.41 14.56
C ARG A 283 13.52 -16.14 14.17
N ALA A 284 13.69 -15.74 12.92
CA ALA A 284 12.91 -14.68 12.28
C ALA A 284 11.88 -15.33 11.35
N THR A 285 10.61 -15.08 11.60
CA THR A 285 9.52 -15.54 10.78
C THR A 285 8.82 -14.35 10.14
N SER A 286 8.72 -14.33 8.81
CA SER A 286 8.02 -13.30 8.06
C SER A 286 6.62 -13.77 7.65
N PHE A 287 5.68 -12.85 7.70
CA PHE A 287 4.28 -13.07 7.37
C PHE A 287 3.82 -12.09 6.29
N ALA A 288 2.93 -12.55 5.42
CA ALA A 288 2.05 -11.69 4.65
C ALA A 288 0.71 -11.58 5.39
N LEU A 289 0.25 -10.36 5.59
CA LEU A 289 -0.93 -10.04 6.38
C LEU A 289 -2.01 -9.43 5.48
N ALA A 290 -3.27 -9.76 5.71
CA ALA A 290 -4.41 -9.16 5.05
C ALA A 290 -5.61 -9.07 6.00
N ARG A 291 -6.49 -8.10 5.80
CA ARG A 291 -7.76 -8.04 6.53
C ARG A 291 -8.65 -9.22 6.16
N ALA A 292 -9.31 -9.80 7.16
CA ALA A 292 -10.21 -10.94 6.97
C ALA A 292 -11.49 -10.60 6.15
N ASP A 293 -11.80 -9.31 5.99
CA ASP A 293 -12.90 -8.82 5.17
C ASP A 293 -12.50 -8.37 3.75
N ASN A 294 -11.20 -8.44 3.40
CA ASN A 294 -10.69 -8.10 2.06
C ASN A 294 -10.60 -9.37 1.19
N GLU A 295 -11.67 -9.68 0.45
CA GLU A 295 -11.78 -10.90 -0.37
C GLU A 295 -10.65 -11.04 -1.40
N LYS A 296 -10.21 -9.94 -2.04
CA LYS A 296 -9.13 -10.01 -3.04
C LYS A 296 -7.78 -10.35 -2.41
N ALA A 297 -7.50 -9.77 -1.24
CA ALA A 297 -6.28 -10.06 -0.48
C ALA A 297 -6.28 -11.49 0.07
N LEU A 298 -7.40 -11.94 0.64
CA LEU A 298 -7.55 -13.33 1.09
C LEU A 298 -7.37 -14.33 -0.05
N SER A 299 -7.90 -14.02 -1.23
CA SER A 299 -7.70 -14.85 -2.41
C SER A 299 -6.23 -14.96 -2.82
N PHE A 300 -5.46 -13.87 -2.69
CA PHE A 300 -4.02 -13.88 -2.89
C PHE A 300 -3.29 -14.70 -1.82
N LEU A 301 -3.65 -14.55 -0.53
CA LEU A 301 -3.04 -15.34 0.54
C LEU A 301 -3.31 -16.85 0.38
N GLN A 302 -4.54 -17.25 0.01
CA GLN A 302 -4.89 -18.65 -0.25
C GLN A 302 -4.11 -19.22 -1.44
N PHE A 303 -4.06 -18.48 -2.55
CA PHE A 303 -3.25 -18.83 -3.71
C PHE A 303 -1.77 -19.00 -3.34
N SER A 304 -1.23 -18.06 -2.58
CA SER A 304 0.15 -18.05 -2.12
C SER A 304 0.45 -19.23 -1.20
N GLY A 305 -0.44 -19.52 -0.24
CA GLY A 305 -0.30 -20.64 0.70
C GLY A 305 -0.20 -21.99 0.00
N ALA A 306 -0.98 -22.20 -1.07
CA ALA A 306 -0.94 -23.43 -1.85
C ALA A 306 0.41 -23.63 -2.62
N ARG A 307 1.14 -22.55 -2.87
CA ARG A 307 2.37 -22.55 -3.68
C ARG A 307 3.67 -22.32 -2.92
N LEU A 308 3.58 -21.90 -1.65
CA LEU A 308 4.78 -21.61 -0.86
C LEU A 308 5.76 -22.80 -0.76
N GLN A 309 5.28 -24.03 -0.86
CA GLN A 309 6.14 -25.23 -0.85
C GLN A 309 7.09 -25.25 -2.04
N ASP A 310 6.68 -24.69 -3.18
CA ASP A 310 7.48 -24.66 -4.41
C ASP A 310 8.65 -23.66 -4.31
N TYR A 311 8.55 -22.66 -3.41
CA TYR A 311 9.53 -21.57 -3.24
C TYR A 311 10.42 -21.72 -2.00
N ASN A 312 10.06 -22.56 -1.04
CA ASN A 312 10.86 -22.81 0.17
C ASN A 312 12.06 -23.75 -0.08
N CYS A 313 12.26 -24.19 -1.32
CA CYS A 313 13.40 -25.00 -1.74
C CYS A 313 14.52 -24.19 -2.42
N LEU A 314 14.36 -22.87 -2.52
CA LEU A 314 15.35 -21.92 -3.06
C LEU A 314 16.06 -21.18 -1.92
#